data_93092a9786b870bfaee48944c7e271f9
#
_entry.id   93092a9786b870bfaee48944c7e271f9
#
_cell.length_a   1.000
_cell.length_b   1.000
_cell.length_c   1.000
_cell.angle_alpha   90.00
_cell.angle_beta   90.00
_cell.angle_gamma   90.00
#
_symmetry.space_group_name_H-M   'P 1'
#
loop_
_entity.id
_entity.type
_entity.pdbx_description
1 polymer ?
#
loop_
_entity_poly.entity_id
_entity_poly.type
_entity_poly.pdbx_seq_one_letter_code
_entity_poly.pdbx_strand_id
1 'polypeptide(L)'
;MKNSRVIMLLLGLLLIAAMVGACTAPAAAPAAPAGGEESAATEAAPAEGDAAKPYIPVISKGFQHQFWQAVKAGSEQAAADLNVDITFEGPASESEVDKQIEMLQAALAKNPAAICLAALDTKAVIQLLEEAQSKGIPIVGFDSGVDSDIPVATATTDNIAAAALAADKMAELIGGAGKVAVLVHDQTSRTGIDRRDGFVNRIAEAYPDIEIVNIDYGAGDHLKSTDLAKAVIQANPDLKGYFGANDGSIIGVLNAVTELGKEGEIVVIGYDSGKQQMDAIRAGTQAGAITQNPIGIGYKCVEAAVKTLNGESVDKIIDTGFFWYDATNIDSDEIKPLLYE
;
A
#
# COMPACT_ATOMS: atom_id res chain seq x y z
N MET A 1 50.60 21.40 -6.95
CA MET A 1 50.73 22.65 -7.69
C MET A 1 49.33 23.16 -7.89
N LYS A 2 48.99 24.10 -7.06
CA LYS A 2 48.75 25.54 -7.32
C LYS A 2 47.42 25.77 -8.08
N ASN A 3 46.44 26.26 -7.29
CA ASN A 3 45.86 27.62 -7.26
C ASN A 3 44.86 27.89 -8.39
N SER A 4 43.67 28.47 -8.15
CA SER A 4 43.31 29.80 -7.65
C SER A 4 41.78 29.89 -7.57
N ARG A 5 41.07 30.25 -6.52
CA ARG A 5 40.71 31.56 -5.97
C ARG A 5 40.27 32.59 -7.02
N VAL A 6 39.07 33.14 -6.80
CA VAL A 6 38.65 34.57 -6.77
C VAL A 6 37.12 34.60 -6.85
N ILE A 7 36.31 34.84 -5.80
CA ILE A 7 35.86 36.12 -5.21
C ILE A 7 35.39 37.15 -6.24
N MET A 8 34.06 37.45 -6.21
CA MET A 8 33.58 38.82 -6.33
C MET A 8 32.18 38.99 -5.69
N LEU A 9 32.21 39.73 -4.59
CA LEU A 9 31.13 40.53 -3.99
C LEU A 9 30.91 41.80 -4.78
N LEU A 10 29.68 42.36 -4.76
CA LEU A 10 29.31 43.81 -4.71
C LEU A 10 27.80 43.86 -4.93
N LEU A 11 27.01 44.15 -3.93
CA LEU A 11 26.57 45.49 -3.43
C LEU A 11 25.79 46.31 -4.47
N GLY A 12 24.53 46.57 -4.16
CA GLY A 12 23.67 47.53 -4.81
C GLY A 12 22.45 47.83 -3.89
N LEU A 13 22.68 48.84 -3.03
CA LEU A 13 21.69 49.41 -2.07
C LEU A 13 20.98 50.60 -2.73
N LEU A 14 19.80 50.98 -2.18
CA LEU A 14 19.03 52.26 -2.30
C LEU A 14 18.04 52.30 -3.49
N LEU A 15 16.80 52.73 -3.31
CA LEU A 15 16.26 53.97 -2.74
C LEU A 15 14.77 53.90 -2.44
N ILE A 16 14.42 54.56 -1.37
CA ILE A 16 13.14 54.93 -0.77
C ILE A 16 12.43 55.98 -1.64
N ALA A 17 11.10 55.92 -1.76
CA ALA A 17 10.25 57.13 -1.87
C ALA A 17 8.86 56.89 -1.31
N ALA A 18 8.59 57.55 -0.21
CA ALA A 18 7.28 57.77 0.38
C ALA A 18 6.51 58.82 -0.43
N MET A 19 5.18 58.62 -0.61
CA MET A 19 4.27 59.72 -0.83
C MET A 19 3.03 59.55 0.00
N VAL A 20 2.89 60.45 0.95
CA VAL A 20 1.70 60.80 1.75
C VAL A 20 0.80 61.66 0.89
N GLY A 21 -0.50 61.36 0.88
CA GLY A 21 -1.52 62.20 0.26
C GLY A 21 -2.79 62.11 1.05
N ALA A 22 -2.98 63.05 2.00
CA ALA A 22 -4.24 63.29 2.70
C ALA A 22 -5.09 64.30 1.92
N CYS A 23 -6.40 64.10 1.84
CA CYS A 23 -7.40 65.16 1.71
C CYS A 23 -8.79 64.61 2.07
N THR A 24 -9.26 64.91 3.25
CA THR A 24 -10.35 65.85 3.67
C THR A 24 -11.76 65.51 3.17
N ALA A 25 -12.62 65.24 4.17
CA ALA A 25 -14.09 65.23 4.07
C ALA A 25 -14.66 66.67 3.92
N PRO A 26 -15.90 66.79 3.52
CA PRO A 26 -16.78 67.68 4.30
C PRO A 26 -18.10 67.00 4.76
N ALA A 27 -18.51 67.47 5.93
CA ALA A 27 -19.77 67.18 6.58
C ALA A 27 -20.92 68.06 6.08
N ALA A 28 -22.12 67.56 6.05
CA ALA A 28 -23.31 68.27 6.33
C ALA A 28 -24.52 67.37 6.63
N ALA A 29 -25.15 67.59 7.76
CA ALA A 29 -26.48 67.13 8.18
C ALA A 29 -27.49 68.19 7.85
N PRO A 30 -28.83 68.19 8.27
CA PRO A 30 -29.71 67.05 8.55
C PRO A 30 -31.12 67.23 7.87
N ALA A 31 -31.93 66.18 7.86
CA ALA A 31 -33.39 66.34 7.99
C ALA A 31 -34.10 64.98 8.17
N ALA A 32 -34.91 64.89 9.18
CA ALA A 32 -35.94 63.88 9.47
C ALA A 32 -37.33 64.41 9.09
N PRO A 33 -38.45 63.69 9.32
CA PRO A 33 -38.78 62.28 9.37
C PRO A 33 -40.03 61.94 8.51
N ALA A 34 -40.34 60.68 8.27
CA ALA A 34 -41.70 60.17 8.30
C ALA A 34 -41.84 58.68 7.88
N GLY A 35 -42.62 57.97 8.68
CA GLY A 35 -43.57 56.98 8.21
C GLY A 35 -43.02 55.53 8.18
N GLY A 36 -43.47 54.80 9.21
CA GLY A 36 -43.21 53.37 9.39
C GLY A 36 -43.83 52.46 8.35
N GLU A 37 -43.18 51.32 8.25
CA GLU A 37 -43.80 50.00 8.05
C GLU A 37 -42.80 48.96 8.59
N GLU A 38 -43.27 48.35 9.67
CA GLU A 38 -42.57 47.23 10.35
C GLU A 38 -42.70 46.02 9.46
N SER A 39 -41.68 45.79 8.62
CA SER A 39 -41.51 44.52 7.90
C SER A 39 -40.73 43.59 8.80
N ALA A 40 -41.42 42.59 9.33
CA ALA A 40 -40.81 41.49 10.06
C ALA A 40 -39.69 40.88 9.22
N ALA A 41 -38.45 41.15 9.60
CA ALA A 41 -37.29 40.43 9.10
C ALA A 41 -37.41 38.97 9.59
N THR A 42 -37.80 38.08 8.69
CA THR A 42 -37.62 36.65 8.88
C THR A 42 -36.12 36.42 9.04
N GLU A 43 -35.70 36.12 10.25
CA GLU A 43 -34.35 35.71 10.58
C GLU A 43 -34.08 34.44 9.77
N ALA A 44 -33.31 34.56 8.70
CA ALA A 44 -32.84 33.42 7.94
C ALA A 44 -32.03 32.57 8.90
N ALA A 45 -32.46 31.33 9.10
CA ALA A 45 -31.68 30.32 9.81
C ALA A 45 -30.23 30.33 9.28
N PRO A 46 -29.22 30.20 10.16
CA PRO A 46 -27.85 30.11 9.71
C PRO A 46 -27.77 28.96 8.69
N ALA A 47 -27.24 29.24 7.50
CA ALA A 47 -26.87 28.20 6.57
C ALA A 47 -26.03 27.19 7.36
N GLU A 48 -26.43 25.92 7.34
CA GLU A 48 -25.62 24.83 7.87
C GLU A 48 -24.23 24.97 7.21
N GLY A 49 -23.26 25.41 8.02
CA GLY A 49 -21.90 25.49 7.59
C GLY A 49 -21.48 24.08 7.16
N ASP A 50 -20.91 23.95 5.98
CA ASP A 50 -20.33 22.71 5.46
C ASP A 50 -19.45 22.12 6.56
N ALA A 51 -19.96 21.10 7.26
CA ALA A 51 -19.19 20.43 8.30
C ALA A 51 -17.95 19.83 7.59
N ALA A 52 -16.76 20.18 8.07
CA ALA A 52 -15.52 19.68 7.49
C ALA A 52 -15.60 18.17 7.39
N LYS A 53 -15.29 17.64 6.22
CA LYS A 53 -15.31 16.19 5.97
C LYS A 53 -14.35 15.48 6.93
N PRO A 54 -14.67 14.26 7.41
CA PRO A 54 -13.74 13.46 8.17
C PRO A 54 -12.46 13.24 7.37
N TYR A 55 -11.30 13.51 7.98
CA TYR A 55 -10.00 13.27 7.36
C TYR A 55 -9.42 11.91 7.81
N ILE A 56 -9.07 11.06 6.85
CA ILE A 56 -8.55 9.70 7.07
C ILE A 56 -7.25 9.53 6.28
N PRO A 57 -6.06 9.66 6.91
CA PRO A 57 -4.80 9.30 6.26
C PRO A 57 -4.73 7.81 6.00
N VAL A 58 -4.31 7.42 4.78
CA VAL A 58 -4.06 6.05 4.35
C VAL A 58 -2.55 5.89 4.17
N ILE A 59 -1.93 5.08 5.03
CA ILE A 59 -0.48 4.90 5.08
C ILE A 59 -0.14 3.50 4.59
N SER A 60 0.45 3.42 3.39
CA SER A 60 0.84 2.17 2.71
C SER A 60 2.25 1.73 3.10
N LYS A 61 2.67 0.52 2.66
CA LYS A 61 4.05 0.05 2.84
C LYS A 61 5.02 0.69 1.85
N GLY A 62 4.55 1.20 0.70
CA GLY A 62 5.43 1.81 -0.29
C GLY A 62 4.68 2.30 -1.53
N PHE A 63 5.46 2.75 -2.53
CA PHE A 63 4.97 3.18 -3.83
C PHE A 63 5.66 2.51 -5.01
N GLN A 64 6.64 1.65 -4.78
CA GLN A 64 7.49 1.06 -5.81
C GLN A 64 6.77 0.03 -6.70
N HIS A 65 5.65 -0.53 -6.24
CA HIS A 65 4.88 -1.54 -6.95
C HIS A 65 3.55 -1.01 -7.46
N GLN A 66 3.10 -1.52 -8.62
CA GLN A 66 1.79 -1.18 -9.21
C GLN A 66 0.64 -1.55 -8.27
N PHE A 67 0.81 -2.56 -7.43
CA PHE A 67 -0.12 -2.94 -6.37
C PHE A 67 -0.60 -1.73 -5.54
N TRP A 68 0.33 -0.87 -5.09
CA TRP A 68 -0.02 0.29 -4.25
C TRP A 68 -0.79 1.36 -5.01
N GLN A 69 -0.59 1.47 -6.34
CA GLN A 69 -1.40 2.38 -7.16
C GLN A 69 -2.84 1.90 -7.27
N ALA A 70 -3.06 0.58 -7.37
CA ALA A 70 -4.40 0.00 -7.37
C ALA A 70 -5.10 0.13 -6.00
N VAL A 71 -4.36 -0.07 -4.90
CA VAL A 71 -4.88 0.17 -3.53
C VAL A 71 -5.27 1.64 -3.35
N LYS A 72 -4.43 2.57 -3.83
CA LYS A 72 -4.72 4.01 -3.82
C LYS A 72 -6.01 4.32 -4.56
N ALA A 73 -6.17 3.80 -5.78
CA ALA A 73 -7.38 4.01 -6.58
C ALA A 73 -8.65 3.55 -5.83
N GLY A 74 -8.60 2.39 -5.17
CA GLY A 74 -9.71 1.90 -4.33
C GLY A 74 -10.00 2.80 -3.14
N SER A 75 -8.96 3.31 -2.47
CA SER A 75 -9.10 4.25 -1.35
C SER A 75 -9.70 5.59 -1.79
N GLU A 76 -9.26 6.13 -2.93
CA GLU A 76 -9.79 7.38 -3.50
C GLU A 76 -11.25 7.24 -3.95
N GLN A 77 -11.61 6.07 -4.52
CA GLN A 77 -12.99 5.77 -4.86
C GLN A 77 -13.88 5.76 -3.59
N ALA A 78 -13.45 5.04 -2.54
CA ALA A 78 -14.20 5.01 -1.28
C ALA A 78 -14.34 6.40 -0.65
N ALA A 79 -13.30 7.23 -0.71
CA ALA A 79 -13.34 8.61 -0.20
C ALA A 79 -14.38 9.45 -0.93
N ALA A 80 -14.47 9.31 -2.27
CA ALA A 80 -15.48 10.00 -3.07
C ALA A 80 -16.90 9.52 -2.74
N ASP A 81 -17.11 8.21 -2.69
CA ASP A 81 -18.42 7.59 -2.45
C ASP A 81 -18.96 7.87 -1.04
N LEU A 82 -18.05 7.95 -0.05
CA LEU A 82 -18.39 8.11 1.38
C LEU A 82 -18.22 9.54 1.90
N ASN A 83 -17.88 10.48 1.02
CA ASN A 83 -17.73 11.91 1.32
C ASN A 83 -16.73 12.19 2.46
N VAL A 84 -15.56 11.59 2.41
CA VAL A 84 -14.44 11.82 3.33
C VAL A 84 -13.22 12.34 2.60
N ASP A 85 -12.31 12.99 3.31
CA ASP A 85 -11.02 13.42 2.77
C ASP A 85 -9.94 12.42 3.17
N ILE A 86 -9.11 12.02 2.22
CA ILE A 86 -7.97 11.14 2.48
C ILE A 86 -6.67 11.76 1.98
N THR A 87 -5.55 11.34 2.56
CA THR A 87 -4.23 11.34 1.93
C THR A 87 -3.79 9.90 1.75
N PHE A 88 -3.09 9.58 0.65
CA PHE A 88 -2.47 8.29 0.46
C PHE A 88 -0.95 8.49 0.46
N GLU A 89 -0.28 7.97 1.47
CA GLU A 89 1.13 8.17 1.72
C GLU A 89 1.83 6.83 1.97
N GLY A 90 3.12 6.76 1.68
CA GLY A 90 3.95 5.60 1.98
C GLY A 90 5.42 5.93 1.73
N PRO A 91 6.36 5.16 2.32
CA PRO A 91 7.79 5.33 2.05
C PRO A 91 8.13 4.99 0.60
N ALA A 92 9.31 5.40 0.14
CA ALA A 92 9.76 5.13 -1.22
C ALA A 92 9.99 3.62 -1.45
N SER A 93 10.32 2.88 -0.40
CA SER A 93 10.63 1.45 -0.43
C SER A 93 9.99 0.71 0.76
N GLU A 94 9.57 -0.54 0.53
CA GLU A 94 9.03 -1.42 1.58
C GLU A 94 10.06 -1.86 2.65
N SER A 95 11.28 -1.38 2.57
CA SER A 95 12.32 -1.57 3.59
C SER A 95 12.48 -0.39 4.58
N GLU A 96 11.73 0.70 4.36
CA GLU A 96 11.91 1.95 5.12
C GLU A 96 10.94 2.05 6.31
N VAL A 97 11.05 1.12 7.27
CA VAL A 97 10.19 1.05 8.48
C VAL A 97 10.21 2.37 9.26
N ASP A 98 11.41 2.96 9.47
CA ASP A 98 11.56 4.22 10.22
C ASP A 98 10.80 5.37 9.53
N LYS A 99 10.78 5.40 8.19
CA LYS A 99 10.02 6.40 7.44
C LYS A 99 8.52 6.24 7.60
N GLN A 100 8.03 5.01 7.62
CA GLN A 100 6.61 4.76 7.89
C GLN A 100 6.22 5.20 9.30
N ILE A 101 7.09 4.97 10.30
CA ILE A 101 6.88 5.45 11.68
C ILE A 101 6.78 6.98 11.70
N GLU A 102 7.71 7.70 11.04
CA GLU A 102 7.66 9.17 10.92
C GLU A 102 6.35 9.66 10.27
N MET A 103 5.87 8.97 9.21
CA MET A 103 4.62 9.28 8.53
C MET A 103 3.40 9.08 9.45
N LEU A 104 3.36 7.97 10.19
CA LEU A 104 2.30 7.69 11.15
C LEU A 104 2.28 8.72 12.29
N GLN A 105 3.45 9.12 12.82
CA GLN A 105 3.56 10.21 13.80
C GLN A 105 3.01 11.53 13.26
N ALA A 106 3.38 11.89 12.02
CA ALA A 106 2.90 13.10 11.37
C ALA A 106 1.37 13.07 11.12
N ALA A 107 0.83 11.91 10.79
CA ALA A 107 -0.60 11.71 10.63
C ALA A 107 -1.35 11.88 11.96
N LEU A 108 -0.85 11.29 13.04
CA LEU A 108 -1.42 11.43 14.40
C LEU A 108 -1.41 12.87 14.90
N ALA A 109 -0.38 13.65 14.57
CA ALA A 109 -0.28 15.05 14.95
C ALA A 109 -1.35 15.94 14.29
N LYS A 110 -1.96 15.50 13.19
CA LYS A 110 -3.06 16.20 12.51
C LYS A 110 -4.43 15.92 13.15
N ASN A 111 -4.51 15.07 14.19
CA ASN A 111 -5.75 14.61 14.81
C ASN A 111 -6.80 14.13 13.79
N PRO A 112 -6.49 13.10 12.98
CA PRO A 112 -7.41 12.60 11.97
C PRO A 112 -8.65 11.94 12.60
N ALA A 113 -9.73 11.81 11.84
CA ALA A 113 -10.92 11.11 12.29
C ALA A 113 -10.70 9.61 12.49
N ALA A 114 -9.91 8.98 11.61
CA ALA A 114 -9.46 7.61 11.68
C ALA A 114 -8.14 7.48 10.93
N ILE A 115 -7.44 6.34 11.04
CA ILE A 115 -6.21 6.04 10.27
C ILE A 115 -6.36 4.68 9.60
N CYS A 116 -6.04 4.60 8.30
CA CYS A 116 -5.81 3.35 7.58
C CYS A 116 -4.29 3.08 7.54
N LEU A 117 -3.86 1.88 7.96
CA LEU A 117 -2.45 1.52 8.04
C LEU A 117 -2.17 0.12 7.49
N ALA A 118 -1.25 0.02 6.53
CA ALA A 118 -0.58 -1.23 6.14
C ALA A 118 0.81 -1.26 6.76
N ALA A 119 1.04 -2.05 7.80
CA ALA A 119 2.27 -2.00 8.57
C ALA A 119 3.43 -2.71 7.86
N LEU A 120 4.60 -2.06 7.78
CA LEU A 120 5.86 -2.66 7.32
C LEU A 120 6.44 -3.66 8.32
N ASP A 121 6.14 -3.46 9.61
CA ASP A 121 6.57 -4.32 10.69
C ASP A 121 5.42 -4.50 11.69
N THR A 122 5.13 -5.75 12.06
CA THR A 122 3.98 -6.08 12.91
C THR A 122 4.04 -5.47 14.31
N LYS A 123 5.21 -5.02 14.78
CA LYS A 123 5.46 -4.57 16.15
C LYS A 123 5.94 -3.13 16.26
N ALA A 124 6.70 -2.64 15.28
CA ALA A 124 7.38 -1.34 15.35
C ALA A 124 6.41 -0.15 15.54
N VAL A 125 5.17 -0.28 15.09
CA VAL A 125 4.15 0.77 15.15
C VAL A 125 3.26 0.72 16.40
N ILE A 126 3.36 -0.33 17.25
CA ILE A 126 2.40 -0.59 18.35
C ILE A 126 2.26 0.61 19.29
N GLN A 127 3.35 1.27 19.69
CA GLN A 127 3.29 2.44 20.57
C GLN A 127 2.47 3.59 19.98
N LEU A 128 2.55 3.79 18.65
CA LEU A 128 1.76 4.81 17.97
C LEU A 128 0.28 4.41 17.85
N LEU A 129 0.00 3.12 17.73
CA LEU A 129 -1.38 2.61 17.78
C LEU A 129 -1.98 2.81 19.17
N GLU A 130 -1.22 2.58 20.25
CA GLU A 130 -1.63 2.87 21.64
C GLU A 130 -1.89 4.38 21.84
N GLU A 131 -1.04 5.24 21.27
CA GLU A 131 -1.27 6.69 21.27
C GLU A 131 -2.57 7.06 20.54
N ALA A 132 -2.81 6.50 19.35
CA ALA A 132 -4.06 6.72 18.60
C ALA A 132 -5.27 6.28 19.44
N GLN A 133 -5.23 5.09 20.01
CA GLN A 133 -6.29 4.56 20.87
C GLN A 133 -6.56 5.47 22.06
N SER A 134 -5.52 5.97 22.74
CA SER A 134 -5.66 6.90 23.86
C SER A 134 -6.33 8.22 23.49
N LYS A 135 -6.20 8.63 22.24
CA LYS A 135 -6.85 9.83 21.65
C LYS A 135 -8.24 9.54 21.09
N GLY A 136 -8.70 8.28 21.14
CA GLY A 136 -9.97 7.88 20.55
C GLY A 136 -9.96 7.86 19.02
N ILE A 137 -8.79 7.79 18.37
CA ILE A 137 -8.65 7.71 16.92
C ILE A 137 -8.66 6.23 16.52
N PRO A 138 -9.70 5.74 15.81
CA PRO A 138 -9.75 4.35 15.38
C PRO A 138 -8.71 4.06 14.30
N ILE A 139 -8.13 2.87 14.36
CA ILE A 139 -7.18 2.35 13.38
C ILE A 139 -7.87 1.23 12.59
N VAL A 140 -7.78 1.27 11.27
CA VAL A 140 -8.13 0.16 10.39
C VAL A 140 -6.87 -0.33 9.72
N GLY A 141 -6.53 -1.61 9.87
CA GLY A 141 -5.47 -2.26 9.12
C GLY A 141 -5.91 -2.50 7.68
N PHE A 142 -4.97 -2.49 6.75
CA PHE A 142 -5.21 -3.01 5.40
C PHE A 142 -3.97 -3.71 4.85
N ASP A 143 -4.13 -4.63 3.90
CA ASP A 143 -3.06 -5.46 3.33
C ASP A 143 -2.26 -6.22 4.41
N SER A 144 -1.45 -5.50 5.18
CA SER A 144 -0.56 -6.05 6.21
C SER A 144 -0.96 -5.54 7.59
N GLY A 145 -1.34 -6.46 8.48
CA GLY A 145 -1.76 -6.17 9.84
C GLY A 145 -0.60 -6.01 10.83
N VAL A 146 -0.94 -5.96 12.11
CA VAL A 146 -0.01 -5.80 13.25
C VAL A 146 -0.25 -6.88 14.31
N ASP A 147 0.74 -7.10 15.18
CA ASP A 147 0.65 -8.02 16.33
C ASP A 147 -0.06 -7.32 17.53
N SER A 148 -1.27 -6.81 17.29
CA SER A 148 -2.06 -6.09 18.28
C SER A 148 -3.53 -6.15 17.96
N ASP A 149 -4.39 -6.12 18.99
CA ASP A 149 -5.84 -6.07 18.87
C ASP A 149 -6.40 -4.64 18.72
N ILE A 150 -5.53 -3.61 18.73
CA ILE A 150 -5.93 -2.21 18.65
C ILE A 150 -6.68 -1.87 17.36
N PRO A 151 -6.26 -2.29 16.13
CA PRO A 151 -7.03 -2.03 14.93
C PRO A 151 -8.46 -2.57 15.07
N VAL A 152 -9.46 -1.77 14.75
CA VAL A 152 -10.87 -2.18 14.84
C VAL A 152 -11.24 -3.23 13.80
N ALA A 153 -10.59 -3.18 12.64
CA ALA A 153 -10.70 -4.12 11.54
C ALA A 153 -9.39 -4.19 10.75
N THR A 154 -9.22 -5.23 9.94
CA THR A 154 -8.15 -5.33 8.94
C THR A 154 -8.73 -5.85 7.63
N ALA A 155 -8.67 -5.06 6.56
CA ALA A 155 -9.05 -5.45 5.20
C ALA A 155 -7.84 -6.08 4.50
N THR A 156 -7.85 -7.39 4.31
CA THR A 156 -6.68 -8.16 3.86
C THR A 156 -7.07 -9.40 3.08
N THR A 157 -6.14 -9.92 2.31
CA THR A 157 -6.18 -11.26 1.73
C THR A 157 -5.90 -12.31 2.82
N ASP A 158 -6.54 -13.48 2.79
CA ASP A 158 -6.06 -14.64 3.54
C ASP A 158 -4.73 -15.12 2.94
N ASN A 159 -3.63 -14.50 3.40
CA ASN A 159 -2.29 -14.74 2.86
C ASN A 159 -1.77 -16.17 3.12
N ILE A 160 -2.22 -16.80 4.21
CA ILE A 160 -1.86 -18.20 4.50
C ILE A 160 -2.52 -19.13 3.49
N ALA A 161 -3.83 -19.01 3.29
CA ALA A 161 -4.55 -19.83 2.32
C ALA A 161 -4.10 -19.57 0.88
N ALA A 162 -3.82 -18.31 0.53
CA ALA A 162 -3.33 -17.91 -0.79
C ALA A 162 -1.96 -18.53 -1.10
N ALA A 163 -1.02 -18.50 -0.14
CA ALA A 163 0.30 -19.09 -0.31
C ALA A 163 0.25 -20.63 -0.26
N ALA A 164 -0.68 -21.23 0.49
CA ALA A 164 -0.92 -22.67 0.45
C ALA A 164 -1.43 -23.10 -0.94
N LEU A 165 -2.32 -22.32 -1.58
CA LEU A 165 -2.71 -22.57 -2.97
C LEU A 165 -1.53 -22.47 -3.94
N ALA A 166 -0.62 -21.50 -3.76
CA ALA A 166 0.61 -21.42 -4.56
C ALA A 166 1.49 -22.67 -4.39
N ALA A 167 1.57 -23.24 -3.17
CA ALA A 167 2.29 -24.49 -2.89
C ALA A 167 1.64 -25.69 -3.58
N ASP A 168 0.30 -25.78 -3.56
CA ASP A 168 -0.43 -26.84 -4.28
C ASP A 168 -0.18 -26.76 -5.79
N LYS A 169 -0.20 -25.54 -6.35
CA LYS A 169 0.12 -25.30 -7.77
C LYS A 169 1.57 -25.61 -8.10
N MET A 170 2.51 -25.25 -7.22
CA MET A 170 3.91 -25.64 -7.38
C MET A 170 4.06 -27.15 -7.46
N ALA A 171 3.47 -27.88 -6.51
CA ALA A 171 3.54 -29.34 -6.46
C ALA A 171 2.92 -29.99 -7.71
N GLU A 172 1.74 -29.51 -8.15
CA GLU A 172 1.09 -29.96 -9.39
C GLU A 172 2.01 -29.82 -10.59
N LEU A 173 2.62 -28.65 -10.77
CA LEU A 173 3.41 -28.29 -11.94
C LEU A 173 4.78 -28.99 -12.00
N ILE A 174 5.41 -29.27 -10.85
CA ILE A 174 6.71 -29.99 -10.82
C ILE A 174 6.55 -31.52 -10.70
N GLY A 175 5.31 -32.03 -10.63
CA GLY A 175 5.05 -33.48 -10.51
C GLY A 175 5.20 -34.05 -9.10
N GLY A 176 5.01 -33.23 -8.06
CA GLY A 176 4.93 -33.63 -6.66
C GLY A 176 6.27 -33.91 -5.97
N ALA A 177 7.43 -33.74 -6.64
CA ALA A 177 8.74 -34.02 -6.07
C ALA A 177 9.85 -33.14 -6.68
N GLY A 178 10.87 -32.84 -5.88
CA GLY A 178 12.05 -32.10 -6.32
C GLY A 178 12.37 -30.89 -5.45
N LYS A 179 13.36 -30.10 -5.88
CA LYS A 179 13.83 -28.94 -5.14
C LYS A 179 13.08 -27.67 -5.54
N VAL A 180 12.64 -26.90 -4.57
CA VAL A 180 12.03 -25.58 -4.77
C VAL A 180 12.71 -24.54 -3.90
N ALA A 181 12.67 -23.29 -4.32
CA ALA A 181 13.12 -22.14 -3.54
C ALA A 181 12.01 -21.13 -3.34
N VAL A 182 12.12 -20.30 -2.30
CA VAL A 182 11.17 -19.27 -1.94
C VAL A 182 11.88 -17.94 -1.79
N LEU A 183 11.37 -16.90 -2.41
CA LEU A 183 11.83 -15.53 -2.23
C LEU A 183 10.68 -14.66 -1.69
N VAL A 184 10.87 -14.16 -0.49
CA VAL A 184 9.88 -13.35 0.24
C VAL A 184 10.35 -11.89 0.28
N HIS A 185 9.42 -10.94 0.42
CA HIS A 185 9.80 -9.54 0.52
C HIS A 185 10.51 -9.23 1.84
N ASP A 186 9.96 -9.62 2.99
CA ASP A 186 10.55 -9.34 4.31
C ASP A 186 10.18 -10.41 5.35
N GLN A 187 10.71 -10.24 6.59
CA GLN A 187 10.51 -11.17 7.71
C GLN A 187 9.60 -10.61 8.80
N THR A 188 9.18 -9.35 8.71
CA THR A 188 8.57 -8.61 9.83
C THR A 188 7.15 -8.13 9.53
N SER A 189 6.78 -7.98 8.26
CA SER A 189 5.41 -7.67 7.88
C SER A 189 4.51 -8.91 7.98
N ARG A 190 3.23 -8.70 8.28
CA ARG A 190 2.26 -9.79 8.35
C ARG A 190 2.18 -10.57 7.03
N THR A 191 2.12 -9.86 5.92
CA THR A 191 2.07 -10.49 4.58
C THR A 191 3.32 -11.32 4.26
N GLY A 192 4.52 -10.84 4.63
CA GLY A 192 5.76 -11.60 4.46
C GLY A 192 5.77 -12.90 5.26
N ILE A 193 5.39 -12.81 6.54
CA ILE A 193 5.30 -13.95 7.45
C ILE A 193 4.28 -14.97 6.93
N ASP A 194 3.05 -14.51 6.66
CA ASP A 194 1.94 -15.39 6.32
C ASP A 194 2.13 -16.08 4.96
N ARG A 195 2.66 -15.37 3.96
CA ARG A 195 2.95 -15.97 2.64
C ARG A 195 4.07 -17.00 2.70
N ARG A 196 5.13 -16.72 3.48
CA ARG A 196 6.19 -17.71 3.75
C ARG A 196 5.60 -18.94 4.44
N ASP A 197 4.91 -18.74 5.55
CA ASP A 197 4.45 -19.83 6.39
C ASP A 197 3.35 -20.65 5.70
N GLY A 198 2.44 -20.01 4.97
CA GLY A 198 1.42 -20.69 4.17
C GLY A 198 2.03 -21.64 3.14
N PHE A 199 3.03 -21.16 2.37
CA PHE A 199 3.72 -21.99 1.37
C PHE A 199 4.53 -23.12 2.03
N VAL A 200 5.38 -22.76 3.01
CA VAL A 200 6.30 -23.73 3.66
C VAL A 200 5.54 -24.83 4.39
N ASN A 201 4.54 -24.44 5.18
CA ASN A 201 3.76 -25.40 5.97
C ASN A 201 2.96 -26.34 5.04
N ARG A 202 2.39 -25.78 3.94
CA ARG A 202 1.64 -26.61 2.98
C ARG A 202 2.53 -27.62 2.27
N ILE A 203 3.74 -27.24 1.86
CA ILE A 203 4.73 -28.16 1.29
C ILE A 203 5.08 -29.25 2.33
N ALA A 204 5.41 -28.88 3.55
CA ALA A 204 5.80 -29.82 4.59
C ALA A 204 4.67 -30.82 4.96
N GLU A 205 3.42 -30.36 4.95
CA GLU A 205 2.25 -31.17 5.31
C GLU A 205 1.84 -32.13 4.19
N ALA A 206 1.78 -31.64 2.94
CA ALA A 206 1.12 -32.36 1.85
C ALA A 206 2.09 -32.95 0.82
N TYR A 207 3.33 -32.46 0.74
CA TYR A 207 4.27 -32.79 -0.34
C TYR A 207 5.67 -33.12 0.19
N PRO A 208 5.83 -34.21 0.96
CA PRO A 208 7.09 -34.55 1.65
C PRO A 208 8.27 -34.86 0.71
N ASP A 209 8.02 -35.13 -0.56
CA ASP A 209 9.05 -35.34 -1.59
C ASP A 209 9.51 -34.03 -2.25
N ILE A 210 8.98 -32.89 -1.83
CA ILE A 210 9.45 -31.56 -2.25
C ILE A 210 10.36 -30.99 -1.16
N GLU A 211 11.61 -30.69 -1.56
CA GLU A 211 12.60 -30.07 -0.68
C GLU A 211 12.62 -28.54 -0.90
N ILE A 212 12.37 -27.74 0.13
CA ILE A 212 12.62 -26.30 0.09
C ILE A 212 14.11 -26.08 0.40
N VAL A 213 14.90 -25.81 -0.64
CA VAL A 213 16.37 -25.68 -0.50
C VAL A 213 16.80 -24.32 0.03
N ASN A 214 15.96 -23.29 -0.12
CA ASN A 214 16.28 -21.96 0.36
C ASN A 214 15.05 -21.08 0.55
N ILE A 215 15.12 -20.15 1.52
CA ILE A 215 14.16 -19.09 1.74
C ILE A 215 14.95 -17.80 1.92
N ASP A 216 14.85 -16.87 0.97
CA ASP A 216 15.53 -15.57 0.99
C ASP A 216 14.56 -14.41 1.13
N TYR A 217 15.11 -13.21 1.46
CA TYR A 217 14.35 -11.99 1.68
C TYR A 217 14.91 -10.82 0.88
N GLY A 218 14.17 -10.47 -0.17
CA GLY A 218 14.56 -9.49 -1.19
C GLY A 218 14.23 -8.04 -0.86
N ALA A 219 13.53 -7.75 0.27
CA ALA A 219 13.03 -6.42 0.62
C ALA A 219 12.07 -5.80 -0.42
N GLY A 220 11.41 -6.62 -1.23
CA GLY A 220 10.60 -6.15 -2.37
C GLY A 220 11.40 -5.47 -3.48
N ASP A 221 12.74 -5.43 -3.39
CA ASP A 221 13.62 -4.83 -4.37
C ASP A 221 13.94 -5.80 -5.52
N HIS A 222 13.71 -5.38 -6.76
CA HIS A 222 13.88 -6.22 -7.95
C HIS A 222 15.34 -6.65 -8.14
N LEU A 223 16.30 -5.74 -7.97
CA LEU A 223 17.72 -6.02 -8.20
C LEU A 223 18.27 -6.97 -7.14
N LYS A 224 18.03 -6.69 -5.87
CA LYS A 224 18.41 -7.55 -4.76
C LYS A 224 17.78 -8.95 -4.91
N SER A 225 16.50 -9.00 -5.26
CA SER A 225 15.78 -10.25 -5.53
C SER A 225 16.38 -11.02 -6.69
N THR A 226 16.79 -10.33 -7.76
CA THR A 226 17.48 -10.93 -8.90
C THR A 226 18.81 -11.57 -8.48
N ASP A 227 19.63 -10.87 -7.71
CA ASP A 227 20.94 -11.37 -7.27
C ASP A 227 20.81 -12.58 -6.33
N LEU A 228 19.86 -12.55 -5.39
CA LEU A 228 19.55 -13.67 -4.51
C LEU A 228 19.06 -14.89 -5.31
N ALA A 229 18.12 -14.69 -6.23
CA ALA A 229 17.60 -15.78 -7.04
C ALA A 229 18.68 -16.41 -7.94
N LYS A 230 19.57 -15.63 -8.55
CA LYS A 230 20.71 -16.14 -9.31
C LYS A 230 21.61 -17.03 -8.45
N ALA A 231 21.94 -16.58 -7.24
CA ALA A 231 22.80 -17.35 -6.33
C ALA A 231 22.18 -18.71 -5.98
N VAL A 232 20.87 -18.73 -5.70
CA VAL A 232 20.14 -19.98 -5.40
C VAL A 232 20.08 -20.91 -6.60
N ILE A 233 19.77 -20.41 -7.81
CA ILE A 233 19.71 -21.21 -9.04
C ILE A 233 21.08 -21.81 -9.37
N GLN A 234 22.16 -21.03 -9.24
CA GLN A 234 23.52 -21.49 -9.49
C GLN A 234 23.99 -22.56 -8.49
N ALA A 235 23.57 -22.42 -7.21
CA ALA A 235 23.89 -23.39 -6.17
C ALA A 235 23.08 -24.68 -6.27
N ASN A 236 21.95 -24.67 -6.97
CA ASN A 236 21.01 -25.79 -7.11
C ASN A 236 20.71 -26.05 -8.60
N PRO A 237 21.61 -26.69 -9.37
CA PRO A 237 21.40 -26.92 -10.81
C PRO A 237 20.17 -27.79 -11.14
N ASP A 238 19.68 -28.54 -10.17
CA ASP A 238 18.52 -29.44 -10.24
C ASP A 238 17.23 -28.79 -9.66
N LEU A 239 17.22 -27.45 -9.43
CA LEU A 239 16.05 -26.71 -8.96
C LEU A 239 14.88 -26.87 -9.94
N LYS A 240 13.71 -27.26 -9.43
CA LYS A 240 12.50 -27.50 -10.21
C LYS A 240 11.53 -26.33 -10.19
N GLY A 241 11.47 -25.59 -9.09
CA GLY A 241 10.52 -24.51 -8.93
C GLY A 241 11.04 -23.34 -8.11
N TYR A 242 10.49 -22.17 -8.36
CA TYR A 242 10.77 -20.96 -7.57
C TYR A 242 9.48 -20.19 -7.31
N PHE A 243 9.19 -19.90 -6.04
CA PHE A 243 8.06 -19.08 -5.62
C PHE A 243 8.52 -17.68 -5.20
N GLY A 244 7.99 -16.64 -5.84
CA GLY A 244 8.17 -15.24 -5.46
C GLY A 244 6.93 -14.71 -4.76
N ALA A 245 7.05 -14.35 -3.47
CA ALA A 245 5.92 -14.11 -2.58
C ALA A 245 5.32 -12.70 -2.64
N ASN A 246 5.82 -11.81 -3.51
CA ASN A 246 5.24 -10.51 -3.86
C ASN A 246 5.75 -10.04 -5.21
N ASP A 247 5.21 -8.93 -5.72
CA ASP A 247 5.58 -8.37 -7.02
C ASP A 247 7.11 -8.18 -7.17
N GLY A 248 7.77 -7.54 -6.20
CA GLY A 248 9.22 -7.33 -6.26
C GLY A 248 10.04 -8.61 -6.24
N SER A 249 9.63 -9.61 -5.46
CA SER A 249 10.30 -10.90 -5.37
C SER A 249 10.19 -11.68 -6.67
N ILE A 250 8.99 -11.79 -7.24
CA ILE A 250 8.78 -12.58 -8.46
C ILE A 250 9.44 -11.94 -9.68
N ILE A 251 9.43 -10.61 -9.81
CA ILE A 251 10.15 -9.93 -10.89
C ILE A 251 11.66 -10.23 -10.80
N GLY A 252 12.22 -10.26 -9.58
CA GLY A 252 13.61 -10.66 -9.38
C GLY A 252 13.88 -12.10 -9.81
N VAL A 253 13.00 -13.04 -9.48
CA VAL A 253 13.10 -14.45 -9.90
C VAL A 253 13.03 -14.57 -11.43
N LEU A 254 12.09 -13.89 -12.09
CA LEU A 254 11.95 -13.88 -13.54
C LEU A 254 13.22 -13.35 -14.23
N ASN A 255 13.75 -12.24 -13.75
CA ASN A 255 15.00 -11.68 -14.27
C ASN A 255 16.17 -12.69 -14.11
N ALA A 256 16.30 -13.33 -12.95
CA ALA A 256 17.34 -14.31 -12.69
C ALA A 256 17.24 -15.53 -13.62
N VAL A 257 16.04 -16.08 -13.80
CA VAL A 257 15.78 -17.22 -14.69
C VAL A 257 16.10 -16.86 -16.13
N THR A 258 15.69 -15.67 -16.60
CA THR A 258 16.00 -15.18 -17.96
C THR A 258 17.49 -14.94 -18.16
N GLU A 259 18.17 -14.26 -17.23
CA GLU A 259 19.61 -13.98 -17.35
C GLU A 259 20.48 -15.23 -17.30
N LEU A 260 20.02 -16.29 -16.64
CA LEU A 260 20.72 -17.60 -16.59
C LEU A 260 20.28 -18.56 -17.69
N GLY A 261 19.32 -18.17 -18.57
CA GLY A 261 18.82 -19.02 -19.64
C GLY A 261 18.10 -20.26 -19.14
N LYS A 262 17.37 -20.18 -18.01
CA LYS A 262 16.66 -21.28 -17.34
C LYS A 262 15.14 -21.26 -17.56
N GLU A 263 14.67 -20.48 -18.52
CA GLU A 263 13.27 -20.41 -18.90
C GLU A 263 12.77 -21.77 -19.39
N GLY A 264 11.64 -22.21 -18.82
CA GLY A 264 11.07 -23.52 -19.11
C GLY A 264 11.76 -24.71 -18.39
N GLU A 265 12.94 -24.54 -17.77
CA GLU A 265 13.58 -25.55 -16.92
C GLU A 265 13.11 -25.46 -15.47
N ILE A 266 12.83 -24.23 -14.98
CA ILE A 266 12.37 -23.93 -13.62
C ILE A 266 10.94 -23.44 -13.70
N VAL A 267 10.03 -24.07 -12.96
CA VAL A 267 8.64 -23.60 -12.79
C VAL A 267 8.65 -22.36 -11.91
N VAL A 268 8.20 -21.23 -12.46
CA VAL A 268 8.14 -19.95 -11.74
C VAL A 268 6.71 -19.63 -11.39
N ILE A 269 6.43 -19.44 -10.09
CA ILE A 269 5.12 -19.06 -9.56
C ILE A 269 5.26 -17.74 -8.80
N GLY A 270 4.33 -16.80 -9.09
CA GLY A 270 4.32 -15.48 -8.50
C GLY A 270 3.20 -15.24 -7.49
N TYR A 271 3.25 -14.05 -6.95
CA TYR A 271 2.20 -13.42 -6.17
C TYR A 271 2.02 -11.99 -6.71
N ASP A 272 0.79 -11.46 -6.70
CA ASP A 272 0.43 -10.20 -7.34
C ASP A 272 0.23 -10.30 -8.87
N SER A 273 -0.10 -9.19 -9.54
CA SER A 273 -0.46 -9.21 -10.96
C SER A 273 0.02 -7.98 -11.73
N GLY A 274 1.21 -7.46 -11.40
CA GLY A 274 1.82 -6.36 -12.14
C GLY A 274 2.10 -6.72 -13.61
N LYS A 275 2.21 -5.71 -14.46
CA LYS A 275 2.35 -5.86 -15.92
C LYS A 275 3.42 -6.87 -16.34
N GLN A 276 4.61 -6.84 -15.72
CA GLN A 276 5.72 -7.74 -16.09
C GLN A 276 5.36 -9.21 -15.85
N GLN A 277 4.63 -9.52 -14.77
CA GLN A 277 4.14 -10.88 -14.50
C GLN A 277 3.12 -11.32 -15.52
N MET A 278 2.13 -10.47 -15.85
CA MET A 278 1.13 -10.79 -16.86
C MET A 278 1.76 -11.06 -18.22
N ASP A 279 2.75 -10.25 -18.62
CA ASP A 279 3.49 -10.47 -19.88
C ASP A 279 4.28 -11.79 -19.84
N ALA A 280 4.93 -12.13 -18.70
CA ALA A 280 5.65 -13.38 -18.52
C ALA A 280 4.72 -14.61 -18.56
N ILE A 281 3.53 -14.52 -17.97
CA ILE A 281 2.52 -15.59 -18.03
C ILE A 281 2.03 -15.79 -19.47
N ARG A 282 1.70 -14.72 -20.20
CA ARG A 282 1.32 -14.80 -21.61
C ARG A 282 2.44 -15.34 -22.50
N ALA A 283 3.68 -15.05 -22.18
CA ALA A 283 4.85 -15.57 -22.88
C ALA A 283 5.21 -17.02 -22.49
N GLY A 284 4.63 -17.56 -21.41
CA GLY A 284 4.91 -18.90 -20.90
C GLY A 284 6.21 -19.02 -20.10
N THR A 285 6.84 -17.91 -19.72
CA THR A 285 8.06 -17.88 -18.87
C THR A 285 7.74 -17.88 -17.37
N GLN A 286 6.51 -17.55 -17.00
CA GLN A 286 5.94 -17.73 -15.67
C GLN A 286 4.72 -18.65 -15.78
N ALA A 287 4.63 -19.65 -14.90
CA ALA A 287 3.56 -20.65 -14.96
C ALA A 287 2.22 -20.10 -14.48
N GLY A 288 2.24 -19.18 -13.52
CA GLY A 288 1.05 -18.52 -12.99
C GLY A 288 1.38 -17.75 -11.71
N ALA A 289 0.35 -17.16 -11.11
CA ALA A 289 0.49 -16.44 -9.85
C ALA A 289 -0.83 -16.39 -9.05
N ILE A 290 -0.71 -15.97 -7.81
CA ILE A 290 -1.86 -15.56 -6.99
C ILE A 290 -2.08 -14.06 -7.19
N THR A 291 -3.25 -13.63 -7.65
CA THR A 291 -3.65 -12.22 -7.59
C THR A 291 -4.52 -11.95 -6.38
N GLN A 292 -4.47 -10.72 -5.91
CA GLN A 292 -5.27 -10.18 -4.82
C GLN A 292 -6.37 -9.26 -5.39
N ASN A 293 -7.10 -8.59 -4.50
CA ASN A 293 -8.03 -7.52 -4.85
C ASN A 293 -7.56 -6.17 -4.25
N PRO A 294 -6.51 -5.53 -4.80
CA PRO A 294 -5.94 -4.32 -4.21
C PRO A 294 -6.92 -3.14 -4.19
N ILE A 295 -7.77 -2.99 -5.22
CA ILE A 295 -8.84 -1.98 -5.23
C ILE A 295 -9.79 -2.22 -4.05
N GLY A 296 -10.22 -3.47 -3.86
CA GLY A 296 -11.07 -3.87 -2.74
C GLY A 296 -10.40 -3.65 -1.39
N ILE A 297 -9.11 -3.93 -1.25
CA ILE A 297 -8.33 -3.69 -0.01
C ILE A 297 -8.38 -2.20 0.36
N GLY A 298 -8.06 -1.32 -0.58
CA GLY A 298 -8.08 0.12 -0.35
C GLY A 298 -9.48 0.66 -0.04
N TYR A 299 -10.49 0.25 -0.82
CA TYR A 299 -11.87 0.63 -0.62
C TYR A 299 -12.40 0.21 0.75
N LYS A 300 -12.21 -1.06 1.10
CA LYS A 300 -12.70 -1.65 2.35
C LYS A 300 -12.06 -1.06 3.60
N CYS A 301 -10.79 -0.62 3.54
CA CYS A 301 -10.17 0.07 4.65
C CYS A 301 -10.88 1.40 4.96
N VAL A 302 -11.08 2.24 3.94
CA VAL A 302 -11.77 3.53 4.11
C VAL A 302 -13.24 3.33 4.50
N GLU A 303 -13.93 2.35 3.89
CA GLU A 303 -15.31 1.99 4.25
C GLU A 303 -15.43 1.57 5.72
N ALA A 304 -14.52 0.71 6.20
CA ALA A 304 -14.51 0.26 7.59
C ALA A 304 -14.22 1.41 8.57
N ALA A 305 -13.33 2.33 8.21
CA ALA A 305 -13.07 3.53 8.99
C ALA A 305 -14.33 4.39 9.11
N VAL A 306 -15.02 4.67 8.01
CA VAL A 306 -16.27 5.45 8.00
C VAL A 306 -17.39 4.77 8.80
N LYS A 307 -17.58 3.46 8.63
CA LYS A 307 -18.54 2.68 9.44
C LYS A 307 -18.25 2.81 10.93
N THR A 308 -16.98 2.69 11.31
CA THR A 308 -16.56 2.84 12.71
C THR A 308 -16.87 4.25 13.24
N LEU A 309 -16.61 5.29 12.46
CA LEU A 309 -16.94 6.69 12.83
C LEU A 309 -18.44 6.91 13.01
N ASN A 310 -19.27 6.20 12.25
CA ASN A 310 -20.72 6.22 12.35
C ASN A 310 -21.27 5.37 13.52
N GLY A 311 -20.39 4.67 14.27
CA GLY A 311 -20.80 3.76 15.35
C GLY A 311 -21.37 2.43 14.86
N GLU A 312 -21.13 2.07 13.61
CA GLU A 312 -21.50 0.78 13.02
C GLU A 312 -20.47 -0.30 13.39
N SER A 313 -20.92 -1.55 13.47
CA SER A 313 -20.02 -2.69 13.68
C SER A 313 -19.31 -3.06 12.38
N VAL A 314 -18.03 -3.45 12.52
CA VAL A 314 -17.21 -3.97 11.42
C VAL A 314 -16.63 -5.33 11.81
N ASP A 315 -16.47 -6.21 10.84
CA ASP A 315 -15.77 -7.47 11.06
C ASP A 315 -14.28 -7.24 11.35
N LYS A 316 -13.73 -8.00 12.29
CA LYS A 316 -12.32 -7.88 12.69
C LYS A 316 -11.38 -8.15 11.52
N ILE A 317 -11.69 -9.14 10.69
CA ILE A 317 -11.00 -9.45 9.43
C ILE A 317 -12.00 -9.28 8.30
N ILE A 318 -11.69 -8.43 7.36
CA ILE A 318 -12.44 -8.21 6.13
C ILE A 318 -11.64 -8.87 5.01
N ASP A 319 -12.01 -10.11 4.68
CA ASP A 319 -11.37 -10.85 3.59
C ASP A 319 -11.71 -10.20 2.25
N THR A 320 -10.69 -9.90 1.47
CA THR A 320 -10.82 -9.28 0.14
C THR A 320 -10.66 -10.28 -1.01
N GLY A 321 -10.40 -11.54 -0.69
CA GLY A 321 -10.26 -12.64 -1.63
C GLY A 321 -8.88 -12.71 -2.32
N PHE A 322 -8.64 -13.84 -2.97
CA PHE A 322 -7.48 -14.10 -3.82
C PHE A 322 -7.84 -15.14 -4.88
N PHE A 323 -7.09 -15.15 -6.00
CA PHE A 323 -7.35 -16.04 -7.10
C PHE A 323 -6.04 -16.51 -7.74
N TRP A 324 -6.00 -17.78 -8.15
CA TRP A 324 -4.96 -18.27 -9.05
C TRP A 324 -5.25 -17.78 -10.47
N TYR A 325 -4.21 -17.28 -11.15
CA TYR A 325 -4.30 -16.98 -12.56
C TYR A 325 -3.06 -17.50 -13.33
N ASP A 326 -3.29 -17.92 -14.55
CA ASP A 326 -2.31 -18.42 -15.49
C ASP A 326 -2.71 -18.09 -16.93
N ALA A 327 -1.98 -18.58 -17.92
CA ALA A 327 -2.26 -18.32 -19.34
C ALA A 327 -3.65 -18.80 -19.80
N THR A 328 -4.32 -19.69 -19.06
CA THR A 328 -5.63 -20.24 -19.44
C THR A 328 -6.80 -19.36 -19.00
N ASN A 329 -6.62 -18.54 -17.95
CA ASN A 329 -7.70 -17.74 -17.37
C ASN A 329 -7.39 -16.26 -17.20
N ILE A 330 -6.18 -15.79 -17.51
CA ILE A 330 -5.74 -14.39 -17.32
C ILE A 330 -6.67 -13.37 -18.01
N ASP A 331 -7.29 -13.73 -19.11
CA ASP A 331 -8.19 -12.85 -19.86
C ASP A 331 -9.68 -13.13 -19.59
N SER A 332 -10.00 -13.99 -18.60
CA SER A 332 -11.40 -14.29 -18.22
C SER A 332 -12.09 -13.10 -17.56
N ASP A 333 -13.42 -13.05 -17.64
CA ASP A 333 -14.24 -12.01 -16.99
C ASP A 333 -14.11 -12.01 -15.45
N GLU A 334 -13.71 -13.13 -14.85
CA GLU A 334 -13.51 -13.27 -13.41
C GLU A 334 -12.16 -12.70 -12.96
N ILE A 335 -11.09 -12.99 -13.70
CA ILE A 335 -9.71 -12.66 -13.31
C ILE A 335 -9.32 -11.25 -13.77
N LYS A 336 -9.66 -10.89 -15.02
CA LYS A 336 -9.26 -9.62 -15.62
C LYS A 336 -9.54 -8.38 -14.75
N PRO A 337 -10.68 -8.25 -14.05
CA PRO A 337 -10.94 -7.09 -13.17
C PRO A 337 -10.04 -7.00 -11.93
N LEU A 338 -9.34 -8.09 -11.58
CA LEU A 338 -8.45 -8.17 -10.42
C LEU A 338 -6.97 -7.90 -10.77
N LEU A 339 -6.67 -7.85 -12.08
CA LEU A 339 -5.34 -7.55 -12.58
C LEU A 339 -5.15 -6.04 -12.67
N TYR A 340 -3.92 -5.59 -12.49
CA TYR A 340 -3.57 -4.16 -12.50
C TYR A 340 -2.28 -3.90 -13.29
N GLU A 341 -2.24 -2.78 -14.04
CA GLU A 341 -1.11 -2.38 -14.89
C GLU A 341 -0.48 -1.08 -14.38
#